data_cb7e7a3ae96f8005cc3cdcb4dbd2c8a5
#
_entry.id   cb7e7a3ae96f8005cc3cdcb4dbd2c8a5
#
_cell.length_a   1.000
_cell.length_b   1.000
_cell.length_c   1.000
_cell.angle_alpha   90.00
_cell.angle_beta   90.00
_cell.angle_gamma   90.00
#
_symmetry.space_group_name_H-M   'P 1'
#
loop_
_entity.id
_entity.type
_entity.pdbx_description
1 polymer ?
#
loop_
_entity_poly.entity_id
_entity_poly.type
_entity_poly.pdbx_seq_one_letter_code
_entity_poly.pdbx_strand_id
1 'polypeptide(L)'
;MLWKGQRQSDNIEDQRSGVGRGGLAIGGGIGGIIVLIIALLLGADPRQLLQQNPGVDPNSPQTSRPASTQNDEAKQFVSVVLASTEDVWTTIFAQQGRQYRKPKLVLFSDQTRSACGEASAAVGPFYCPGDEKVYLDLAFFADLKQRFRAPGDFAEAYVIAHEVGHHVQDLLGTMDRADQAQRRLSKGEANQISVRLELQADFLAGVWAHYAQQKGILETGDIEEALGAASAVGDDRLQKAAQGYVVPDSFTHGTSEQRMRWFRKGFSSGDIRQGDTFSTSNVRYLLGAQASLPALDAK
;
A
#
# COMPACT_ATOMS: atom_id res chain seq x y z
N MET A 1 17.71 1.96 -7.88
CA MET A 1 18.06 3.00 -6.86
C MET A 1 19.34 2.66 -6.11
N LEU A 2 20.07 3.66 -5.57
CA LEU A 2 21.33 3.47 -4.81
C LEU A 2 21.03 3.15 -3.34
N TRP A 3 20.54 1.97 -3.05
CA TRP A 3 20.12 1.59 -1.71
C TRP A 3 21.20 0.86 -0.89
N LYS A 4 22.18 0.20 -1.55
CA LYS A 4 23.23 -0.56 -0.86
C LYS A 4 24.14 0.38 -0.03
N GLY A 5 24.36 0.00 1.24
CA GLY A 5 25.14 0.81 2.16
C GLY A 5 24.39 1.96 2.85
N GLN A 6 23.11 2.16 2.54
CA GLN A 6 22.25 3.13 3.22
C GLN A 6 21.81 2.63 4.60
N ARG A 7 21.27 3.57 5.42
CA ARG A 7 20.69 3.25 6.74
C ARG A 7 19.56 2.24 6.61
N GLN A 8 19.51 1.28 7.50
CA GLN A 8 18.40 0.33 7.65
C GLN A 8 17.49 0.76 8.79
N SER A 9 16.19 0.45 8.67
CA SER A 9 15.20 0.65 9.72
C SER A 9 15.22 -0.51 10.72
N ASP A 10 15.11 -0.20 12.00
CA ASP A 10 14.90 -1.18 13.08
C ASP A 10 13.40 -1.57 13.22
N ASN A 11 12.50 -0.94 12.44
CA ASN A 11 11.06 -1.15 12.50
C ASN A 11 10.59 -2.30 11.60
N ILE A 12 11.43 -3.31 11.35
CA ILE A 12 11.08 -4.52 10.62
C ILE A 12 10.74 -5.64 11.60
N GLU A 13 9.52 -6.19 11.50
CA GLU A 13 9.11 -7.42 12.17
C GLU A 13 9.12 -8.58 11.17
N ASP A 14 10.09 -9.46 11.27
CA ASP A 14 10.22 -10.61 10.37
C ASP A 14 9.49 -11.84 10.91
N GLN A 15 8.32 -12.12 10.36
CA GLN A 15 7.45 -13.24 10.74
C GLN A 15 7.48 -14.39 9.71
N ARG A 16 8.35 -14.36 8.70
CA ARG A 16 8.41 -15.36 7.61
C ARG A 16 8.73 -16.79 8.10
N SER A 17 9.35 -16.93 9.24
CA SER A 17 9.67 -18.24 9.85
C SER A 17 8.65 -18.67 10.91
N GLY A 18 7.64 -17.87 11.20
CA GLY A 18 6.65 -18.15 12.23
C GLY A 18 5.43 -18.88 11.67
N VAL A 19 5.26 -20.15 11.97
CA VAL A 19 4.00 -20.88 11.70
C VAL A 19 2.93 -20.41 12.68
N GLY A 20 2.12 -19.44 12.25
CA GLY A 20 0.93 -19.00 13.00
C GLY A 20 -0.19 -20.05 12.92
N ARG A 21 -0.30 -20.93 13.93
CA ARG A 21 -1.52 -21.70 14.17
C ARG A 21 -2.56 -20.80 14.87
N GLY A 22 -3.62 -20.42 14.16
CA GLY A 22 -4.77 -19.75 14.76
C GLY A 22 -5.97 -19.79 13.81
N GLY A 23 -7.07 -20.39 14.28
CA GLY A 23 -8.28 -20.63 13.50
C GLY A 23 -9.01 -19.35 13.06
N LEU A 24 -9.79 -19.47 11.99
CA LEU A 24 -10.54 -18.40 11.32
C LEU A 24 -11.56 -17.72 12.24
N ALA A 25 -11.49 -16.39 12.27
CA ALA A 25 -12.63 -15.55 12.65
C ALA A 25 -12.72 -14.40 11.64
N ILE A 26 -13.81 -14.37 10.86
CA ILE A 26 -14.08 -13.33 9.84
C ILE A 26 -14.64 -12.11 10.57
N GLY A 27 -13.85 -11.04 10.67
CA GLY A 27 -14.27 -9.73 11.14
C GLY A 27 -14.45 -8.77 9.96
N GLY A 28 -15.68 -8.27 9.75
CA GLY A 28 -15.98 -7.31 8.68
C GLY A 28 -15.52 -5.90 9.05
N GLY A 29 -14.60 -5.35 8.26
CA GLY A 29 -14.16 -3.96 8.30
C GLY A 29 -13.63 -3.56 6.92
N ILE A 30 -13.38 -2.26 6.68
CA ILE A 30 -12.98 -1.70 5.37
C ILE A 30 -11.71 -2.36 4.82
N GLY A 31 -10.75 -2.73 5.67
CA GLY A 31 -9.58 -3.51 5.27
C GLY A 31 -9.93 -4.84 4.58
N GLY A 32 -11.01 -5.52 5.03
CA GLY A 32 -11.50 -6.76 4.42
C GLY A 32 -12.08 -6.59 3.01
N ILE A 33 -12.57 -5.40 2.68
CA ILE A 33 -13.19 -5.12 1.36
C ILE A 33 -12.10 -4.90 0.31
N ILE A 34 -11.04 -4.19 0.63
CA ILE A 34 -9.88 -3.99 -0.26
C ILE A 34 -9.25 -5.35 -0.59
N VAL A 35 -9.04 -6.16 0.42
CA VAL A 35 -8.54 -7.55 0.35
C VAL A 35 -9.37 -8.42 -0.59
N LEU A 36 -10.69 -8.41 -0.42
CA LEU A 36 -11.60 -9.25 -1.21
C LEU A 36 -11.63 -8.83 -2.68
N ILE A 37 -11.51 -7.54 -2.97
CA ILE A 37 -11.58 -7.02 -4.34
C ILE A 37 -10.31 -7.35 -5.12
N ILE A 38 -9.13 -7.23 -4.52
CA ILE A 38 -7.87 -7.65 -5.15
C ILE A 38 -7.90 -9.15 -5.44
N ALA A 39 -8.36 -9.99 -4.51
CA ALA A 39 -8.49 -11.43 -4.72
C ALA A 39 -9.46 -11.77 -5.87
N LEU A 40 -10.60 -11.07 -5.97
CA LEU A 40 -11.58 -11.23 -7.07
C LEU A 40 -11.00 -10.76 -8.40
N LEU A 41 -10.26 -9.66 -8.43
CA LEU A 41 -9.61 -9.14 -9.65
C LEU A 41 -8.45 -10.04 -10.12
N LEU A 42 -7.85 -10.79 -9.21
CA LEU A 42 -6.80 -11.78 -9.52
C LEU A 42 -7.36 -13.14 -9.95
N GLY A 43 -8.70 -13.26 -10.12
CA GLY A 43 -9.34 -14.49 -10.60
C GLY A 43 -9.50 -15.57 -9.53
N ALA A 44 -9.36 -15.24 -8.25
CA ALA A 44 -9.66 -16.15 -7.17
C ALA A 44 -11.17 -16.32 -7.02
N ASP A 45 -11.67 -17.55 -7.14
CA ASP A 45 -13.09 -17.85 -6.88
C ASP A 45 -13.38 -17.70 -5.38
N PRO A 46 -14.26 -16.78 -4.95
CA PRO A 46 -14.59 -16.58 -3.55
C PRO A 46 -15.09 -17.85 -2.86
N ARG A 47 -15.68 -18.78 -3.62
CA ARG A 47 -16.15 -20.07 -3.12
C ARG A 47 -15.01 -21.05 -2.85
N GLN A 48 -13.89 -20.93 -3.59
CA GLN A 48 -12.70 -21.73 -3.36
C GLN A 48 -11.91 -21.25 -2.14
N LEU A 49 -11.87 -19.93 -1.89
CA LEU A 49 -11.26 -19.36 -0.69
C LEU A 49 -11.98 -19.80 0.61
N LEU A 50 -13.29 -20.07 0.52
CA LEU A 50 -14.09 -20.53 1.66
C LEU A 50 -14.08 -22.08 1.83
N GLN A 51 -13.64 -22.84 0.83
CA GLN A 51 -13.72 -24.31 0.81
C GLN A 51 -12.36 -25.03 0.92
N GLN A 52 -11.22 -24.33 0.79
CA GLN A 52 -9.92 -24.96 0.96
C GLN A 52 -9.55 -25.06 2.44
N ASN A 53 -10.02 -26.12 3.05
CA ASN A 53 -9.45 -26.69 4.26
C ASN A 53 -8.83 -28.05 3.89
N PRO A 54 -7.61 -28.12 3.33
CA PRO A 54 -6.91 -29.37 3.19
C PRO A 54 -6.35 -29.75 4.56
N GLY A 55 -6.84 -30.86 5.09
CA GLY A 55 -6.30 -31.47 6.30
C GLY A 55 -4.78 -31.61 6.16
N VAL A 56 -4.04 -30.89 6.99
CA VAL A 56 -2.59 -31.02 7.10
C VAL A 56 -2.31 -32.34 7.79
N ASP A 57 -1.61 -33.24 7.10
CA ASP A 57 -1.07 -34.47 7.67
C ASP A 57 -0.09 -34.09 8.80
N PRO A 58 -0.35 -34.49 10.08
CA PRO A 58 0.47 -34.09 11.22
C PRO A 58 1.89 -34.68 11.19
N ASN A 59 2.21 -35.53 10.23
CA ASN A 59 3.45 -36.31 10.20
C ASN A 59 4.41 -35.97 9.07
N SER A 60 4.17 -34.88 8.32
CA SER A 60 5.14 -34.43 7.32
C SER A 60 6.34 -33.76 7.99
N PRO A 61 7.57 -34.20 7.73
CA PRO A 61 8.77 -33.56 8.27
C PRO A 61 8.86 -32.13 7.74
N GLN A 62 8.74 -31.16 8.64
CA GLN A 62 9.01 -29.75 8.33
C GLN A 62 10.51 -29.58 8.05
N THR A 63 10.89 -29.60 6.79
CA THR A 63 12.20 -29.10 6.37
C THR A 63 12.14 -27.58 6.48
N SER A 64 12.69 -27.04 7.56
CA SER A 64 13.04 -25.62 7.65
C SER A 64 14.03 -25.32 6.52
N ARG A 65 13.54 -24.74 5.41
CA ARG A 65 14.41 -24.20 4.38
C ARG A 65 15.25 -23.09 5.03
N PRO A 66 16.59 -23.14 4.92
CA PRO A 66 17.42 -21.99 5.30
C PRO A 66 16.94 -20.79 4.51
N ALA A 67 16.79 -19.64 5.17
CA ALA A 67 16.53 -18.38 4.49
C ALA A 67 17.58 -18.23 3.38
N SER A 68 17.14 -18.12 2.12
CA SER A 68 18.07 -17.98 1.00
C SER A 68 18.73 -16.59 1.09
N THR A 69 19.97 -16.46 0.64
CA THR A 69 20.69 -15.17 0.59
C THR A 69 19.89 -14.09 -0.14
N GLN A 70 19.04 -14.45 -1.12
CA GLN A 70 18.12 -13.54 -1.80
C GLN A 70 17.03 -12.98 -0.86
N ASN A 71 16.51 -13.80 0.06
CA ASN A 71 15.53 -13.32 1.04
C ASN A 71 16.15 -12.34 2.04
N ASP A 72 17.44 -12.47 2.35
CA ASP A 72 18.16 -11.53 3.22
C ASP A 72 18.45 -10.21 2.48
N GLU A 73 18.80 -10.25 1.19
CA GLU A 73 19.00 -9.05 0.37
C GLU A 73 17.67 -8.28 0.18
N ALA A 74 16.56 -8.98 -0.10
CA ALA A 74 15.24 -8.37 -0.20
C ALA A 74 14.79 -7.74 1.14
N LYS A 75 15.02 -8.41 2.27
CA LYS A 75 14.76 -7.84 3.60
C LYS A 75 15.61 -6.60 3.85
N GLN A 76 16.89 -6.63 3.48
CA GLN A 76 17.77 -5.48 3.60
C GLN A 76 17.27 -4.31 2.76
N PHE A 77 16.86 -4.56 1.51
CA PHE A 77 16.27 -3.57 0.63
C PHE A 77 15.02 -2.92 1.25
N VAL A 78 14.05 -3.73 1.71
CA VAL A 78 12.83 -3.25 2.38
C VAL A 78 13.18 -2.38 3.60
N SER A 79 14.17 -2.81 4.41
CA SER A 79 14.61 -2.07 5.59
C SER A 79 15.23 -0.72 5.23
N VAL A 80 15.98 -0.63 4.13
CA VAL A 80 16.54 0.64 3.64
C VAL A 80 15.46 1.57 3.10
N VAL A 81 14.50 1.05 2.32
CA VAL A 81 13.40 1.87 1.79
C VAL A 81 12.55 2.40 2.94
N LEU A 82 12.19 1.55 3.92
CA LEU A 82 11.45 1.99 5.10
C LEU A 82 12.21 3.07 5.87
N ALA A 83 13.51 2.90 6.08
CA ALA A 83 14.37 3.90 6.70
C ALA A 83 14.37 5.25 5.96
N SER A 84 14.40 5.20 4.62
CA SER A 84 14.32 6.39 3.77
C SER A 84 12.97 7.11 3.94
N THR A 85 11.85 6.37 4.00
CA THR A 85 10.53 6.95 4.25
C THR A 85 10.44 7.58 5.64
N GLU A 86 10.97 6.90 6.67
CA GLU A 86 11.04 7.43 8.03
C GLU A 86 11.74 8.78 8.11
N ASP A 87 12.90 8.90 7.45
CA ASP A 87 13.70 10.13 7.44
C ASP A 87 12.94 11.29 6.79
N VAL A 88 12.30 11.02 5.65
CA VAL A 88 11.52 12.03 4.92
C VAL A 88 10.33 12.50 5.74
N TRP A 89 9.52 11.55 6.24
CA TRP A 89 8.31 11.91 6.98
C TRP A 89 8.60 12.52 8.34
N THR A 90 9.68 12.11 9.02
CA THR A 90 10.12 12.77 10.26
C THR A 90 10.43 14.24 9.99
N THR A 91 11.13 14.53 8.90
CA THR A 91 11.47 15.91 8.52
C THR A 91 10.23 16.73 8.18
N ILE A 92 9.33 16.20 7.35
CA ILE A 92 8.11 16.90 6.92
C ILE A 92 7.18 17.18 8.11
N PHE A 93 6.97 16.21 9.00
CA PHE A 93 6.13 16.41 10.19
C PHE A 93 6.74 17.42 11.16
N ALA A 94 8.08 17.38 11.38
CA ALA A 94 8.77 18.34 12.22
C ALA A 94 8.65 19.79 11.68
N GLN A 95 8.71 19.98 10.36
CA GLN A 95 8.47 21.28 9.72
C GLN A 95 7.06 21.84 9.97
N GLN A 96 6.10 20.96 10.29
CA GLN A 96 4.73 21.33 10.65
C GLN A 96 4.49 21.37 12.17
N GLY A 97 5.55 21.30 12.98
CA GLY A 97 5.44 21.25 14.44
C GLY A 97 4.81 19.97 14.98
N ARG A 98 4.79 18.88 14.20
CA ARG A 98 4.20 17.58 14.53
C ARG A 98 5.28 16.51 14.70
N GLN A 99 4.97 15.50 15.48
CA GLN A 99 5.82 14.32 15.61
C GLN A 99 5.33 13.21 14.66
N TYR A 100 6.24 12.64 13.87
CA TYR A 100 5.97 11.46 13.07
C TYR A 100 6.11 10.18 13.91
N ARG A 101 5.06 9.40 14.02
CA ARG A 101 5.11 8.04 14.55
C ARG A 101 5.49 7.11 13.40
N LYS A 102 6.61 6.40 13.55
CA LYS A 102 7.10 5.49 12.51
C LYS A 102 6.26 4.22 12.48
N PRO A 103 5.82 3.74 11.31
CA PRO A 103 5.13 2.47 11.22
C PRO A 103 6.12 1.32 11.44
N LYS A 104 5.62 0.17 11.85
CA LYS A 104 6.34 -1.08 11.70
C LYS A 104 6.00 -1.73 10.38
N LEU A 105 6.97 -2.43 9.78
CA LEU A 105 6.75 -3.26 8.59
C LEU A 105 6.93 -4.73 8.95
N VAL A 106 5.87 -5.49 8.74
CA VAL A 106 5.81 -6.93 8.99
C VAL A 106 6.11 -7.67 7.69
N LEU A 107 7.21 -8.42 7.67
CA LEU A 107 7.48 -9.37 6.60
C LEU A 107 6.82 -10.70 6.97
N PHE A 108 5.98 -11.21 6.09
CA PHE A 108 5.31 -12.50 6.28
C PHE A 108 5.45 -13.40 5.05
N SER A 109 5.00 -14.63 5.13
CA SER A 109 4.88 -15.56 3.99
C SER A 109 3.51 -16.20 4.01
N ASP A 110 2.87 -16.24 2.85
CA ASP A 110 1.56 -16.84 2.58
C ASP A 110 0.39 -16.24 3.34
N GLN A 111 0.44 -16.18 4.67
CA GLN A 111 -0.65 -15.69 5.52
C GLN A 111 -0.11 -14.91 6.72
N THR A 112 -0.87 -13.89 7.13
CA THR A 112 -0.59 -13.11 8.33
C THR A 112 -1.88 -12.70 9.03
N ARG A 113 -1.76 -12.33 10.32
CA ARG A 113 -2.85 -11.74 11.09
C ARG A 113 -2.48 -10.32 11.49
N SER A 114 -3.38 -9.39 11.20
CA SER A 114 -3.31 -7.98 11.60
C SER A 114 -4.49 -7.62 12.51
N ALA A 115 -4.48 -6.43 13.09
CA ALA A 115 -5.65 -5.90 13.78
C ALA A 115 -6.85 -5.64 12.83
N CYS A 116 -6.60 -5.57 11.51
CA CYS A 116 -7.64 -5.43 10.49
C CYS A 116 -8.22 -6.78 10.02
N GLY A 117 -7.71 -7.90 10.51
CA GLY A 117 -8.14 -9.25 10.17
C GLY A 117 -7.01 -10.13 9.66
N GLU A 118 -7.39 -11.31 9.18
CA GLU A 118 -6.47 -12.23 8.51
C GLU A 118 -6.30 -11.84 7.05
N ALA A 119 -5.07 -11.92 6.55
CA ALA A 119 -4.73 -11.64 5.16
C ALA A 119 -3.82 -12.73 4.60
N SER A 120 -4.01 -13.05 3.31
CA SER A 120 -3.11 -13.94 2.56
C SER A 120 -2.22 -13.11 1.63
N ALA A 121 -1.11 -13.68 1.18
CA ALA A 121 -0.22 -13.07 0.18
C ALA A 121 -0.94 -12.67 -1.12
N ALA A 122 -2.07 -13.32 -1.46
CA ALA A 122 -2.89 -12.97 -2.62
C ALA A 122 -3.51 -11.57 -2.57
N VAL A 123 -3.53 -10.94 -1.38
CA VAL A 123 -4.02 -9.57 -1.18
C VAL A 123 -3.02 -8.52 -1.65
N GLY A 124 -1.73 -8.89 -1.73
CA GLY A 124 -0.64 -7.94 -1.91
C GLY A 124 -0.23 -7.26 -0.60
N PRO A 125 0.70 -6.31 -0.67
CA PRO A 125 1.06 -5.44 0.44
C PRO A 125 -0.14 -4.60 0.91
N PHE A 126 -0.18 -4.27 2.21
CA PHE A 126 -1.24 -3.43 2.75
C PHE A 126 -0.82 -2.72 4.05
N TYR A 127 -1.43 -1.59 4.32
CA TYR A 127 -1.38 -0.92 5.61
C TYR A 127 -2.62 -1.24 6.45
N CYS A 128 -2.44 -1.51 7.74
CA CYS A 128 -3.55 -1.70 8.67
C CYS A 128 -3.59 -0.56 9.71
N PRO A 129 -4.62 0.31 9.69
CA PRO A 129 -4.74 1.41 10.66
C PRO A 129 -5.01 0.92 12.08
N GLY A 130 -5.54 -0.29 12.27
CA GLY A 130 -5.84 -0.86 13.59
C GLY A 130 -4.60 -1.15 14.45
N ASP A 131 -3.44 -1.34 13.84
CA ASP A 131 -2.17 -1.58 14.54
C ASP A 131 -1.00 -0.72 14.01
N GLU A 132 -1.28 0.20 13.08
CA GLU A 132 -0.33 1.12 12.45
C GLU A 132 0.86 0.39 11.79
N LYS A 133 0.58 -0.76 11.13
CA LYS A 133 1.62 -1.57 10.49
C LYS A 133 1.42 -1.72 9.00
N VAL A 134 2.54 -1.76 8.28
CA VAL A 134 2.62 -2.19 6.89
C VAL A 134 2.90 -3.68 6.85
N TYR A 135 2.21 -4.42 5.99
CA TYR A 135 2.36 -5.85 5.80
C TYR A 135 2.83 -6.15 4.38
N LEU A 136 3.86 -6.97 4.25
CA LEU A 136 4.48 -7.27 2.96
C LEU A 136 4.91 -8.74 2.91
N ASP A 137 4.40 -9.49 1.92
CA ASP A 137 5.01 -10.74 1.49
C ASP A 137 6.03 -10.45 0.37
N LEU A 138 7.27 -10.88 0.55
CA LEU A 138 8.33 -10.65 -0.45
C LEU A 138 8.05 -11.35 -1.79
N ALA A 139 7.17 -12.36 -1.82
CA ALA A 139 6.73 -12.99 -3.07
C ALA A 139 6.02 -12.00 -4.00
N PHE A 140 5.42 -10.93 -3.46
CA PHE A 140 4.79 -9.88 -4.25
C PHE A 140 5.77 -9.17 -5.21
N PHE A 141 7.04 -9.06 -4.86
CA PHE A 141 8.04 -8.45 -5.76
C PHE A 141 8.26 -9.30 -7.01
N ALA A 142 8.20 -10.63 -6.88
CA ALA A 142 8.21 -11.51 -8.05
C ALA A 142 6.94 -11.34 -8.90
N ASP A 143 5.78 -11.21 -8.28
CA ASP A 143 4.52 -10.92 -8.98
C ASP A 143 4.56 -9.56 -9.67
N LEU A 144 5.08 -8.52 -9.03
CA LEU A 144 5.24 -7.18 -9.61
C LEU A 144 6.04 -7.24 -10.91
N LYS A 145 7.14 -7.99 -10.91
CA LYS A 145 7.99 -8.19 -12.09
C LYS A 145 7.33 -9.08 -13.15
N GLN A 146 6.77 -10.23 -12.77
CA GLN A 146 6.37 -11.28 -13.72
C GLN A 146 4.93 -11.12 -14.20
N ARG A 147 3.99 -10.86 -13.27
CA ARG A 147 2.56 -10.76 -13.57
C ARG A 147 2.17 -9.35 -13.98
N PHE A 148 2.60 -8.35 -13.22
CA PHE A 148 2.26 -6.96 -13.46
C PHE A 148 3.18 -6.29 -14.49
N ARG A 149 4.30 -6.95 -14.86
CA ARG A 149 5.29 -6.44 -15.84
C ARG A 149 5.83 -5.05 -15.46
N ALA A 150 6.05 -4.85 -14.18
CA ALA A 150 6.64 -3.65 -13.60
C ALA A 150 7.93 -4.03 -12.85
N PRO A 151 9.02 -4.37 -13.57
CA PRO A 151 10.30 -4.70 -12.98
C PRO A 151 11.00 -3.44 -12.47
N GLY A 152 11.95 -3.63 -11.56
CA GLY A 152 12.85 -2.61 -11.06
C GLY A 152 12.78 -2.49 -9.54
N ASP A 153 13.89 -2.13 -8.94
CA ASP A 153 13.94 -1.96 -7.49
C ASP A 153 13.17 -0.72 -7.02
N PHE A 154 13.07 0.30 -7.86
CA PHE A 154 12.27 1.48 -7.54
C PHE A 154 10.77 1.24 -7.71
N ALA A 155 10.35 0.27 -8.53
CA ALA A 155 8.97 -0.21 -8.57
C ALA A 155 8.56 -0.85 -7.23
N GLU A 156 9.46 -1.66 -6.63
CA GLU A 156 9.28 -2.27 -5.32
C GLU A 156 9.29 -1.20 -4.21
N ALA A 157 10.20 -0.22 -4.30
CA ALA A 157 10.28 0.91 -3.37
C ALA A 157 9.02 1.78 -3.39
N TYR A 158 8.43 2.02 -4.58
CA TYR A 158 7.16 2.73 -4.72
C TYR A 158 6.05 2.03 -3.95
N VAL A 159 5.94 0.71 -4.03
CA VAL A 159 4.92 -0.05 -3.30
C VAL A 159 5.05 0.17 -1.79
N ILE A 160 6.25 0.06 -1.24
CA ILE A 160 6.49 0.31 0.19
C ILE A 160 6.15 1.75 0.56
N ALA A 161 6.55 2.73 -0.27
CA ALA A 161 6.27 4.13 -0.04
C ALA A 161 4.77 4.45 -0.14
N HIS A 162 4.01 3.74 -0.97
CA HIS A 162 2.56 3.84 -1.09
C HIS A 162 1.88 3.37 0.21
N GLU A 163 2.26 2.22 0.75
CA GLU A 163 1.72 1.72 2.02
C GLU A 163 2.08 2.65 3.20
N VAL A 164 3.29 3.21 3.20
CA VAL A 164 3.66 4.27 4.16
C VAL A 164 2.83 5.54 3.91
N GLY A 165 2.43 5.82 2.67
CA GLY A 165 1.48 6.89 2.34
C GLY A 165 0.14 6.72 3.07
N HIS A 166 -0.40 5.49 3.14
CA HIS A 166 -1.59 5.19 3.93
C HIS A 166 -1.36 5.44 5.44
N HIS A 167 -0.19 5.08 5.96
CA HIS A 167 0.16 5.40 7.35
C HIS A 167 0.19 6.93 7.58
N VAL A 168 0.73 7.70 6.65
CA VAL A 168 0.70 9.17 6.73
C VAL A 168 -0.73 9.71 6.71
N GLN A 169 -1.61 9.16 5.86
CA GLN A 169 -3.04 9.51 5.83
C GLN A 169 -3.73 9.24 7.16
N ASP A 170 -3.40 8.12 7.80
CA ASP A 170 -3.93 7.75 9.11
C ASP A 170 -3.50 8.78 10.16
N LEU A 171 -2.20 9.09 10.27
CA LEU A 171 -1.66 10.12 11.17
C LEU A 171 -2.25 11.52 10.93
N LEU A 172 -2.68 11.82 9.71
CA LEU A 172 -3.36 13.07 9.36
C LEU A 172 -4.88 13.01 9.61
N GLY A 173 -5.41 11.84 10.03
CA GLY A 173 -6.82 11.60 10.26
C GLY A 173 -7.65 11.57 8.97
N THR A 174 -7.01 11.42 7.81
CA THR A 174 -7.70 11.34 6.52
C THR A 174 -8.47 10.03 6.39
N MET A 175 -7.88 8.91 6.85
CA MET A 175 -8.53 7.59 6.79
C MET A 175 -9.79 7.55 7.65
N ASP A 176 -9.76 8.06 8.87
CA ASP A 176 -10.93 8.12 9.76
C ASP A 176 -12.09 8.91 9.13
N ARG A 177 -11.79 10.07 8.53
CA ARG A 177 -12.81 10.89 7.85
C ARG A 177 -13.39 10.19 6.63
N ALA A 178 -12.56 9.51 5.87
CA ALA A 178 -13.00 8.74 4.71
C ALA A 178 -13.90 7.57 5.14
N ASP A 179 -13.53 6.82 6.18
CA ASP A 179 -14.33 5.73 6.75
C ASP A 179 -15.71 6.22 7.23
N GLN A 180 -15.75 7.32 7.99
CA GLN A 180 -16.99 7.91 8.45
C GLN A 180 -17.91 8.35 7.29
N ALA A 181 -17.32 8.88 6.21
CA ALA A 181 -18.07 9.26 5.01
C ALA A 181 -18.63 8.03 4.31
N GLN A 182 -17.82 7.01 4.06
CA GLN A 182 -18.18 5.79 3.35
C GLN A 182 -19.35 5.04 4.00
N ARG A 183 -19.45 5.04 5.33
CA ARG A 183 -20.55 4.40 6.08
C ARG A 183 -21.94 4.96 5.77
N ARG A 184 -22.03 6.14 5.16
CA ARG A 184 -23.27 6.88 4.87
C ARG A 184 -23.59 6.94 3.38
N LEU A 185 -22.74 6.38 2.54
CA LEU A 185 -22.79 6.50 1.08
C LEU A 185 -23.26 5.20 0.43
N SER A 186 -23.77 5.29 -0.80
CA SER A 186 -23.96 4.13 -1.66
C SER A 186 -22.61 3.47 -1.99
N LYS A 187 -22.62 2.20 -2.42
CA LYS A 187 -21.40 1.47 -2.76
C LYS A 187 -20.53 2.21 -3.80
N GLY A 188 -21.14 2.75 -4.86
CA GLY A 188 -20.41 3.47 -5.90
C GLY A 188 -19.76 4.77 -5.38
N GLU A 189 -20.46 5.52 -4.54
CA GLU A 189 -19.92 6.73 -3.89
C GLU A 189 -18.80 6.38 -2.90
N ALA A 190 -18.98 5.32 -2.10
CA ALA A 190 -17.95 4.82 -1.19
C ALA A 190 -16.68 4.40 -1.95
N ASN A 191 -16.83 3.73 -3.10
CA ASN A 191 -15.71 3.39 -3.99
C ASN A 191 -14.96 4.64 -4.47
N GLN A 192 -15.66 5.73 -4.79
CA GLN A 192 -15.02 6.99 -5.17
C GLN A 192 -14.16 7.58 -4.04
N ILE A 193 -14.61 7.44 -2.78
CA ILE A 193 -13.80 7.83 -1.61
C ILE A 193 -12.54 6.97 -1.52
N SER A 194 -12.66 5.65 -1.72
CA SER A 194 -11.49 4.74 -1.77
C SER A 194 -10.49 5.18 -2.84
N VAL A 195 -10.96 5.43 -4.07
CA VAL A 195 -10.09 5.94 -5.15
C VAL A 195 -9.35 7.21 -4.71
N ARG A 196 -9.99 8.13 -3.99
CA ARG A 196 -9.32 9.36 -3.53
C ARG A 196 -8.24 9.10 -2.49
N LEU A 197 -8.45 8.14 -1.59
CA LEU A 197 -7.42 7.69 -0.65
C LEU A 197 -6.22 7.11 -1.39
N GLU A 198 -6.45 6.20 -2.34
CA GLU A 198 -5.40 5.57 -3.14
C GLU A 198 -4.56 6.60 -3.92
N LEU A 199 -5.24 7.52 -4.61
CA LEU A 199 -4.56 8.58 -5.37
C LEU A 199 -3.76 9.52 -4.46
N GLN A 200 -4.19 9.74 -3.22
CA GLN A 200 -3.42 10.49 -2.24
C GLN A 200 -2.21 9.71 -1.74
N ALA A 201 -2.34 8.39 -1.54
CA ALA A 201 -1.19 7.54 -1.20
C ALA A 201 -0.15 7.52 -2.32
N ASP A 202 -0.57 7.46 -3.60
CA ASP A 202 0.32 7.63 -4.74
C ASP A 202 1.04 8.99 -4.74
N PHE A 203 0.30 10.06 -4.43
CA PHE A 203 0.88 11.39 -4.30
C PHE A 203 1.94 11.45 -3.18
N LEU A 204 1.65 10.87 -2.02
CA LEU A 204 2.57 10.83 -0.89
C LEU A 204 3.81 9.98 -1.19
N ALA A 205 3.67 8.87 -1.91
CA ALA A 205 4.80 8.11 -2.44
C ALA A 205 5.65 8.95 -3.39
N GLY A 206 5.02 9.77 -4.23
CA GLY A 206 5.72 10.75 -5.09
C GLY A 206 6.47 11.81 -4.28
N VAL A 207 5.86 12.34 -3.20
CA VAL A 207 6.55 13.27 -2.29
C VAL A 207 7.79 12.62 -1.66
N TRP A 208 7.69 11.38 -1.18
CA TRP A 208 8.87 10.65 -0.71
C TRP A 208 9.95 10.55 -1.79
N ALA A 209 9.59 10.16 -3.01
CA ALA A 209 10.53 10.04 -4.13
C ALA A 209 11.23 11.37 -4.47
N HIS A 210 10.54 12.51 -4.35
CA HIS A 210 11.13 13.85 -4.50
C HIS A 210 12.31 14.06 -3.53
N TYR A 211 12.11 13.76 -2.25
CA TYR A 211 13.17 13.91 -1.23
C TYR A 211 14.25 12.84 -1.38
N ALA A 212 13.90 11.63 -1.81
CA ALA A 212 14.85 10.57 -2.13
C ALA A 212 15.77 10.98 -3.28
N GLN A 213 15.24 11.67 -4.30
CA GLN A 213 16.05 12.26 -5.38
C GLN A 213 16.99 13.34 -4.85
N GLN A 214 16.51 14.24 -3.98
CA GLN A 214 17.36 15.28 -3.40
C GLN A 214 18.51 14.70 -2.56
N LYS A 215 18.33 13.53 -1.96
CA LYS A 215 19.37 12.79 -1.23
C LYS A 215 20.32 12.02 -2.16
N GLY A 216 20.11 12.05 -3.46
CA GLY A 216 20.96 11.40 -4.46
C GLY A 216 20.87 9.86 -4.45
N ILE A 217 19.75 9.29 -3.99
CA ILE A 217 19.57 7.83 -3.97
C ILE A 217 18.78 7.28 -5.16
N LEU A 218 18.28 8.15 -6.02
CA LEU A 218 17.64 7.76 -7.27
C LEU A 218 18.66 7.66 -8.41
N GLU A 219 18.41 6.70 -9.29
CA GLU A 219 19.14 6.49 -10.55
C GLU A 219 18.28 6.85 -11.75
N THR A 220 18.90 6.95 -12.91
CA THR A 220 18.17 7.16 -14.17
C THR A 220 17.24 5.98 -14.43
N GLY A 221 15.96 6.24 -14.67
CA GLY A 221 14.94 5.20 -14.92
C GLY A 221 14.06 4.87 -13.72
N ASP A 222 14.47 5.22 -12.49
CA ASP A 222 13.73 4.89 -11.27
C ASP A 222 12.29 5.44 -11.28
N ILE A 223 12.11 6.67 -11.73
CA ILE A 223 10.77 7.28 -11.79
C ILE A 223 9.87 6.57 -12.79
N GLU A 224 10.44 6.13 -13.92
CA GLU A 224 9.73 5.33 -14.92
C GLU A 224 9.31 3.97 -14.34
N GLU A 225 10.14 3.34 -13.50
CA GLU A 225 9.80 2.10 -12.79
C GLU A 225 8.63 2.30 -11.84
N ALA A 226 8.65 3.36 -11.01
CA ALA A 226 7.53 3.70 -10.13
C ALA A 226 6.24 3.96 -10.92
N LEU A 227 6.32 4.71 -12.01
CA LEU A 227 5.17 4.96 -12.89
C LEU A 227 4.66 3.69 -13.55
N GLY A 228 5.57 2.78 -13.93
CA GLY A 228 5.23 1.45 -14.42
C GLY A 228 4.44 0.65 -13.40
N ALA A 229 4.88 0.64 -12.14
CA ALA A 229 4.19 -0.01 -11.04
C ALA A 229 2.81 0.62 -10.77
N ALA A 230 2.72 1.95 -10.64
CA ALA A 230 1.47 2.67 -10.46
C ALA A 230 0.46 2.36 -11.58
N SER A 231 0.93 2.33 -12.84
CA SER A 231 0.10 1.96 -13.99
C SER A 231 -0.36 0.51 -13.96
N ALA A 232 0.51 -0.40 -13.51
CA ALA A 232 0.26 -1.84 -13.55
C ALA A 232 -0.86 -2.27 -12.60
N VAL A 233 -1.05 -1.54 -11.52
CA VAL A 233 -2.06 -1.82 -10.48
C VAL A 233 -3.29 -0.92 -10.56
N GLY A 234 -3.49 -0.21 -11.67
CA GLY A 234 -4.73 0.54 -11.93
C GLY A 234 -5.92 -0.39 -12.21
N ASP A 235 -7.10 -0.05 -11.66
CA ASP A 235 -8.32 -0.86 -11.80
C ASP A 235 -8.72 -1.10 -13.25
N ASP A 236 -8.54 -0.12 -14.12
CA ASP A 236 -8.82 -0.22 -15.56
C ASP A 236 -7.98 -1.32 -16.23
N ARG A 237 -6.70 -1.40 -15.90
CA ARG A 237 -5.79 -2.40 -16.44
C ARG A 237 -6.06 -3.78 -15.86
N LEU A 238 -6.27 -3.86 -14.54
CA LEU A 238 -6.54 -5.12 -13.84
C LEU A 238 -7.86 -5.74 -14.30
N GLN A 239 -8.94 -4.95 -14.38
CA GLN A 239 -10.24 -5.43 -14.84
C GLN A 239 -10.20 -5.87 -16.30
N LYS A 240 -9.55 -5.08 -17.17
CA LYS A 240 -9.41 -5.45 -18.57
C LYS A 240 -8.64 -6.75 -18.76
N ALA A 241 -7.60 -6.98 -17.97
CA ALA A 241 -6.83 -8.23 -18.00
C ALA A 241 -7.62 -9.43 -17.46
N ALA A 242 -8.42 -9.24 -16.39
CA ALA A 242 -9.15 -10.31 -15.74
C ALA A 242 -10.45 -10.71 -16.45
N GLN A 243 -11.22 -9.73 -16.99
CA GLN A 243 -12.57 -9.94 -17.50
C GLN A 243 -12.82 -9.38 -18.91
N GLY A 244 -11.83 -8.71 -19.52
CA GLY A 244 -11.90 -8.17 -20.88
C GLY A 244 -12.60 -6.81 -21.01
N TYR A 245 -13.27 -6.30 -19.98
CA TYR A 245 -13.96 -5.00 -19.96
C TYR A 245 -13.74 -4.27 -18.62
N VAL A 246 -14.12 -2.98 -18.58
CA VAL A 246 -13.89 -2.09 -17.45
C VAL A 246 -15.25 -1.64 -16.89
N VAL A 247 -15.36 -1.58 -15.55
CA VAL A 247 -16.56 -1.12 -14.82
C VAL A 247 -16.14 0.00 -13.86
N PRO A 248 -16.13 1.29 -14.30
CA PRO A 248 -15.62 2.41 -13.52
C PRO A 248 -16.24 2.59 -12.12
N ASP A 249 -17.55 2.31 -11.97
CA ASP A 249 -18.25 2.43 -10.68
C ASP A 249 -17.78 1.41 -9.63
N SER A 250 -17.05 0.37 -10.05
CA SER A 250 -16.45 -0.63 -9.17
C SER A 250 -14.98 -0.34 -8.82
N PHE A 251 -14.40 0.73 -9.35
CA PHE A 251 -13.03 1.09 -9.04
C PHE A 251 -12.87 1.47 -7.58
N THR A 252 -11.78 1.01 -6.99
CA THR A 252 -11.40 1.32 -5.61
C THR A 252 -9.99 1.90 -5.52
N HIS A 253 -9.15 1.71 -6.55
CA HIS A 253 -7.79 2.22 -6.63
C HIS A 253 -7.61 3.34 -7.66
N GLY A 254 -8.57 3.46 -8.60
CA GLY A 254 -8.49 4.43 -9.68
C GLY A 254 -7.83 3.88 -10.95
N THR A 255 -7.82 4.71 -11.99
CA THR A 255 -7.22 4.32 -13.28
C THR A 255 -5.69 4.40 -13.23
N SER A 256 -5.03 3.63 -14.10
CA SER A 256 -3.59 3.69 -14.33
C SER A 256 -3.11 5.14 -14.55
N GLU A 257 -3.84 5.91 -15.36
CA GLU A 257 -3.51 7.31 -15.64
C GLU A 257 -3.63 8.21 -14.40
N GLN A 258 -4.69 8.04 -13.60
CA GLN A 258 -4.88 8.81 -12.38
C GLN A 258 -3.76 8.54 -11.38
N ARG A 259 -3.40 7.27 -11.16
CA ARG A 259 -2.33 6.87 -10.25
C ARG A 259 -0.98 7.47 -10.66
N MET A 260 -0.58 7.29 -11.91
CA MET A 260 0.64 7.89 -12.45
C MET A 260 0.65 9.42 -12.31
N ARG A 261 -0.48 10.09 -12.59
CA ARG A 261 -0.59 11.55 -12.51
C ARG A 261 -0.37 12.04 -11.08
N TRP A 262 -0.96 11.40 -10.09
CA TRP A 262 -0.83 11.81 -8.70
C TRP A 262 0.57 11.54 -8.15
N PHE A 263 1.17 10.40 -8.48
CA PHE A 263 2.58 10.14 -8.16
C PHE A 263 3.50 11.23 -8.77
N ARG A 264 3.36 11.51 -10.07
CA ARG A 264 4.15 12.58 -10.73
C ARG A 264 3.95 13.94 -10.06
N LYS A 265 2.74 14.28 -9.66
CA LYS A 265 2.45 15.53 -8.96
C LYS A 265 3.18 15.62 -7.63
N GLY A 266 3.17 14.55 -6.84
CA GLY A 266 3.93 14.45 -5.60
C GLY A 266 5.43 14.58 -5.84
N PHE A 267 5.95 13.84 -6.80
CA PHE A 267 7.36 13.87 -7.18
C PHE A 267 7.81 15.26 -7.66
N SER A 268 7.03 15.91 -8.48
CA SER A 268 7.40 17.23 -9.03
C SER A 268 7.35 18.34 -7.97
N SER A 269 6.40 18.26 -7.03
CA SER A 269 6.19 19.35 -6.06
C SER A 269 6.98 19.18 -4.77
N GLY A 270 7.11 17.96 -4.25
CA GLY A 270 7.61 17.69 -2.90
C GLY A 270 6.77 18.33 -1.77
N ASP A 271 5.66 18.97 -2.10
CA ASP A 271 4.84 19.75 -1.17
C ASP A 271 3.53 19.02 -0.85
N ILE A 272 3.42 18.47 0.37
CA ILE A 272 2.27 17.68 0.79
C ILE A 272 0.93 18.44 0.72
N ARG A 273 0.94 19.78 0.78
CA ARG A 273 -0.25 20.63 0.69
C ARG A 273 -0.95 20.52 -0.67
N GLN A 274 -0.23 20.07 -1.70
CA GLN A 274 -0.78 19.85 -3.04
C GLN A 274 -1.49 18.50 -3.20
N GLY A 275 -1.52 17.66 -2.16
CA GLY A 275 -2.08 16.32 -2.16
C GLY A 275 -3.58 16.23 -1.85
N ASP A 276 -4.33 17.32 -1.97
CA ASP A 276 -5.80 17.26 -1.78
C ASP A 276 -6.47 16.58 -2.98
N THR A 277 -6.69 15.27 -2.86
CA THR A 277 -7.44 14.47 -3.84
C THR A 277 -8.95 14.56 -3.65
N PHE A 278 -9.42 15.18 -2.57
CA PHE A 278 -10.83 15.28 -2.18
C PHE A 278 -11.48 16.62 -2.57
N SER A 279 -10.73 17.58 -3.11
CA SER A 279 -11.20 18.95 -3.40
C SER A 279 -12.17 19.08 -4.56
N THR A 280 -12.49 18.01 -5.29
CA THR A 280 -13.49 18.07 -6.36
C THR A 280 -14.89 18.32 -5.80
N SER A 281 -15.68 19.18 -6.46
CA SER A 281 -17.02 19.64 -6.00
C SER A 281 -17.95 18.49 -5.60
N ASN A 282 -17.92 17.38 -6.32
CA ASN A 282 -18.75 16.22 -6.04
C ASN A 282 -18.34 15.49 -4.76
N VAL A 283 -17.04 15.40 -4.48
CA VAL A 283 -16.52 14.67 -3.31
C VAL A 283 -16.65 15.52 -2.04
N ARG A 284 -16.47 16.85 -2.12
CA ARG A 284 -16.75 17.77 -0.99
C ARG A 284 -18.19 17.67 -0.51
N TYR A 285 -19.13 17.52 -1.42
CA TYR A 285 -20.54 17.29 -1.06
C TYR A 285 -20.74 15.98 -0.29
N LEU A 286 -20.07 14.89 -0.73
CA LEU A 286 -20.15 13.56 -0.10
C LEU A 286 -19.51 13.53 1.31
N LEU A 287 -18.47 14.30 1.53
CA LEU A 287 -17.82 14.43 2.84
C LEU A 287 -18.58 15.34 3.82
N GLY A 288 -19.61 16.04 3.34
CA GLY A 288 -20.35 17.07 4.09
C GLY A 288 -19.63 18.43 4.10
N ALA A 289 -20.40 19.50 4.20
CA ALA A 289 -19.90 20.90 4.10
C ALA A 289 -18.87 21.30 5.18
N GLN A 290 -18.67 20.48 6.22
CA GLN A 290 -17.70 20.73 7.31
C GLN A 290 -16.41 19.88 7.17
N ALA A 291 -16.35 18.98 6.19
CA ALA A 291 -15.17 18.19 5.89
C ALA A 291 -14.36 18.78 4.73
N SER A 292 -14.04 20.08 4.80
CA SER A 292 -12.76 20.45 4.24
C SER A 292 -11.74 19.62 5.02
N LEU A 293 -11.10 18.63 4.36
CA LEU A 293 -9.81 18.13 4.84
C LEU A 293 -9.06 19.41 5.24
N PRO A 294 -8.49 19.53 6.46
CA PRO A 294 -7.64 20.66 6.70
C PRO A 294 -6.72 20.65 5.49
N ALA A 295 -6.77 21.72 4.68
CA ALA A 295 -5.62 22.01 3.88
C ALA A 295 -4.49 21.66 4.81
N LEU A 296 -3.45 20.97 4.35
CA LEU A 296 -2.30 20.63 5.19
C LEU A 296 -1.68 21.95 5.67
N ASP A 297 -2.52 22.81 6.23
CA ASP A 297 -2.23 24.17 6.63
C ASP A 297 -1.43 24.10 7.92
N ALA A 298 -0.16 24.46 7.75
CA ALA A 298 0.65 24.97 8.82
C ALA A 298 -0.13 26.07 9.58
N LYS A 299 -0.40 25.85 10.87
CA LYS A 299 -0.34 26.93 11.85
C LYS A 299 1.03 26.91 12.45
#